data_a32969abae9e28434b0d59aafed59068
#
_entry.id   a32969abae9e28434b0d59aafed59068
#
_cell.length_a   1.000
_cell.length_b   1.000
_cell.length_c   1.000
_cell.angle_alpha   90.00
_cell.angle_beta   90.00
_cell.angle_gamma   90.00
#
_symmetry.space_group_name_H-M   'P 1'
#
loop_
_entity.id
_entity.type
_entity.pdbx_description
1 polymer ?
#
loop_
_entity_poly.entity_id
_entity_poly.type
_entity_poly.pdbx_seq_one_letter_code
_entity_poly.pdbx_strand_id
1 'polypeptide(L)'
;MAIQRARSAEAKDQRRADLIAAASRLFADADFDAITIARVAEVAGMAKGTAYLYFATKETLFLELVRAELTTWLATFIQSINRQRAANPAVAVPRALAKSFANHPQVRRLLVLQHTVLEPKLGDAAARGFKLHMRELMDEACAVIAPKIPGWQLEDAQVFVMQTIALVIGVTQLSEPSPVIARVLASDPRLRPMCIDFEPFLARTLTTLVRGTMAA
;
A
#
# COMPACT_ATOMS: atom_id res chain seq x y z
N MET A 1 30.65 -5.46 -26.60
CA MET A 1 29.70 -6.44 -26.05
C MET A 1 29.05 -5.99 -24.72
N ALA A 2 29.75 -5.40 -23.74
CA ALA A 2 29.17 -4.95 -22.46
C ALA A 2 28.10 -3.84 -22.63
N ILE A 3 28.35 -2.82 -23.44
CA ILE A 3 27.43 -1.67 -23.68
C ILE A 3 26.13 -2.12 -24.34
N GLN A 4 26.15 -3.10 -25.23
CA GLN A 4 24.94 -3.60 -25.90
C GLN A 4 24.08 -4.47 -24.96
N ARG A 5 24.71 -5.21 -24.03
CA ARG A 5 24.01 -5.96 -22.97
C ARG A 5 23.37 -5.01 -21.95
N ALA A 6 24.07 -3.94 -21.55
CA ALA A 6 23.52 -2.93 -20.65
C ALA A 6 22.29 -2.24 -21.26
N ARG A 7 22.36 -1.75 -22.51
CA ARG A 7 21.21 -1.16 -23.22
C ARG A 7 20.02 -2.14 -23.37
N SER A 8 20.28 -3.42 -23.55
CA SER A 8 19.23 -4.44 -23.63
C SER A 8 18.57 -4.68 -22.27
N ALA A 9 19.33 -4.64 -21.17
CA ALA A 9 18.80 -4.76 -19.80
C ALA A 9 17.97 -3.52 -19.43
N GLU A 10 18.48 -2.31 -19.67
CA GLU A 10 17.74 -1.06 -19.45
C GLU A 10 16.43 -1.00 -20.24
N ALA A 11 16.45 -1.42 -21.54
CA ALA A 11 15.24 -1.49 -22.35
C ALA A 11 14.22 -2.50 -21.81
N LYS A 12 14.69 -3.60 -21.21
CA LYS A 12 13.84 -4.61 -20.58
C LYS A 12 13.20 -4.08 -19.32
N ASP A 13 13.99 -3.40 -18.47
CA ASP A 13 13.51 -2.81 -17.21
C ASP A 13 12.51 -1.69 -17.49
N GLN A 14 12.75 -0.86 -18.52
CA GLN A 14 11.81 0.19 -18.93
C GLN A 14 10.46 -0.41 -19.36
N ARG A 15 10.45 -1.44 -20.21
CA ARG A 15 9.21 -2.10 -20.63
C ARG A 15 8.44 -2.73 -19.47
N ARG A 16 9.17 -3.27 -18.50
CA ARG A 16 8.57 -3.79 -17.26
C ARG A 16 7.91 -2.66 -16.46
N ALA A 17 8.59 -1.53 -16.30
CA ALA A 17 8.05 -0.34 -15.66
C ALA A 17 6.82 0.22 -16.39
N ASP A 18 6.83 0.25 -17.72
CA ASP A 18 5.70 0.72 -18.52
C ASP A 18 4.44 -0.15 -18.31
N LEU A 19 4.60 -1.48 -18.19
CA LEU A 19 3.49 -2.38 -17.85
C LEU A 19 2.95 -2.15 -16.45
N ILE A 20 3.83 -1.94 -15.46
CA ILE A 20 3.42 -1.64 -14.08
C ILE A 20 2.67 -0.30 -14.04
N ALA A 21 3.17 0.73 -14.73
CA ALA A 21 2.51 2.03 -14.82
C ALA A 21 1.14 1.96 -15.53
N ALA A 22 1.00 1.11 -16.56
CA ALA A 22 -0.27 0.88 -17.21
C ALA A 22 -1.27 0.15 -16.29
N ALA A 23 -0.80 -0.83 -15.51
CA ALA A 23 -1.62 -1.51 -14.50
C ALA A 23 -2.08 -0.54 -13.40
N SER A 24 -1.20 0.36 -12.92
CA SER A 24 -1.53 1.41 -11.96
C SER A 24 -2.67 2.31 -12.48
N ARG A 25 -2.55 2.81 -13.71
CA ARG A 25 -3.60 3.63 -14.34
C ARG A 25 -4.94 2.90 -14.44
N LEU A 26 -4.94 1.65 -14.86
CA LEU A 26 -6.19 0.87 -14.96
C LEU A 26 -6.79 0.59 -13.59
N PHE A 27 -5.97 0.32 -12.58
CA PHE A 27 -6.44 0.02 -11.23
C PHE A 27 -6.96 1.24 -10.48
N ALA A 28 -6.63 2.46 -10.93
CA ALA A 28 -7.23 3.68 -10.40
C ALA A 28 -8.76 3.69 -10.57
N ASP A 29 -9.26 3.22 -11.74
CA ASP A 29 -10.65 3.35 -12.14
C ASP A 29 -11.41 2.01 -12.20
N ALA A 30 -10.72 0.87 -12.04
CA ALA A 30 -11.32 -0.45 -12.18
C ALA A 30 -10.92 -1.38 -11.03
N ASP A 31 -11.75 -2.40 -10.80
CA ASP A 31 -11.42 -3.48 -9.87
C ASP A 31 -10.44 -4.48 -10.48
N PHE A 32 -9.68 -5.15 -9.61
CA PHE A 32 -8.67 -6.14 -10.01
C PHE A 32 -9.24 -7.17 -11.00
N ASP A 33 -10.46 -7.67 -10.76
CA ASP A 33 -11.04 -8.74 -11.60
C ASP A 33 -11.35 -8.27 -13.02
N ALA A 34 -11.67 -7.00 -13.21
CA ALA A 34 -11.92 -6.42 -14.53
C ALA A 34 -10.65 -6.17 -15.36
N ILE A 35 -9.45 -6.21 -14.74
CA ILE A 35 -8.19 -5.94 -15.41
C ILE A 35 -7.60 -7.26 -15.94
N THR A 36 -7.11 -7.23 -17.19
CA THR A 36 -6.42 -8.35 -17.84
C THR A 36 -5.03 -7.93 -18.32
N ILE A 37 -4.08 -8.87 -18.41
CA ILE A 37 -2.74 -8.60 -18.99
C ILE A 37 -2.85 -8.05 -20.42
N ALA A 38 -3.83 -8.51 -21.20
CA ALA A 38 -4.06 -8.00 -22.55
C ALA A 38 -4.42 -6.51 -22.56
N ARG A 39 -5.30 -6.08 -21.64
CA ARG A 39 -5.67 -4.67 -21.50
C ARG A 39 -4.52 -3.82 -20.98
N VAL A 40 -3.72 -4.34 -20.06
CA VAL A 40 -2.50 -3.67 -19.58
C VAL A 40 -1.50 -3.48 -20.71
N ALA A 41 -1.26 -4.52 -21.53
CA ALA A 41 -0.38 -4.46 -22.71
C ALA A 41 -0.84 -3.38 -23.70
N GLU A 42 -2.14 -3.34 -24.00
CA GLU A 42 -2.74 -2.32 -24.88
C GLU A 42 -2.47 -0.89 -24.36
N VAL A 43 -2.72 -0.64 -23.06
CA VAL A 43 -2.49 0.68 -22.43
C VAL A 43 -0.99 1.03 -22.37
N ALA A 44 -0.11 0.02 -22.28
CA ALA A 44 1.35 0.19 -22.35
C ALA A 44 1.89 0.34 -23.78
N GLY A 45 1.05 0.24 -24.82
CA GLY A 45 1.49 0.28 -26.22
C GLY A 45 2.29 -0.97 -26.65
N MET A 46 2.03 -2.13 -26.03
CA MET A 46 2.75 -3.38 -26.29
C MET A 46 1.84 -4.46 -26.84
N ALA A 47 2.42 -5.37 -27.64
CA ALA A 47 1.72 -6.58 -28.05
C ALA A 47 1.46 -7.48 -26.83
N LYS A 48 0.29 -8.12 -26.76
CA LYS A 48 -0.12 -9.04 -25.69
C LYS A 48 0.95 -10.12 -25.42
N GLY A 49 1.50 -10.75 -26.47
CA GLY A 49 2.55 -11.77 -26.34
C GLY A 49 3.82 -11.22 -25.67
N THR A 50 4.17 -9.97 -25.94
CA THR A 50 5.32 -9.31 -25.31
C THR A 50 5.09 -9.12 -23.81
N ALA A 51 3.91 -8.71 -23.38
CA ALA A 51 3.61 -8.53 -21.96
C ALA A 51 3.72 -9.85 -21.16
N TYR A 52 3.32 -10.97 -21.73
CA TYR A 52 3.46 -12.28 -21.10
C TYR A 52 4.92 -12.75 -20.92
N LEU A 53 5.88 -12.19 -21.67
CA LEU A 53 7.32 -12.45 -21.45
C LEU A 53 7.83 -11.77 -20.16
N TYR A 54 7.14 -10.71 -19.70
CA TYR A 54 7.48 -9.99 -18.47
C TYR A 54 6.70 -10.48 -17.25
N PHE A 55 5.42 -10.77 -17.45
CA PHE A 55 4.50 -11.18 -16.39
C PHE A 55 3.64 -12.35 -16.85
N ALA A 56 3.97 -13.54 -16.36
CA ALA A 56 3.25 -14.76 -16.72
C ALA A 56 1.79 -14.74 -16.24
N THR A 57 1.49 -14.04 -15.14
CA THR A 57 0.16 -13.93 -14.55
C THR A 57 -0.16 -12.50 -14.16
N LYS A 58 -1.44 -12.18 -14.04
CA LYS A 58 -1.93 -10.90 -13.53
C LYS A 58 -1.46 -10.66 -12.08
N GLU A 59 -1.45 -11.71 -11.28
CA GLU A 59 -1.03 -11.67 -9.90
C GLU A 59 0.45 -11.26 -9.76
N THR A 60 1.32 -11.78 -10.59
CA THR A 60 2.75 -11.39 -10.59
C THR A 60 2.96 -9.93 -11.01
N LEU A 61 2.18 -9.45 -11.98
CA LEU A 61 2.19 -8.03 -12.35
C LEU A 61 1.72 -7.13 -11.20
N PHE A 62 0.60 -7.49 -10.56
CA PHE A 62 0.05 -6.71 -9.45
C PHE A 62 0.91 -6.78 -8.19
N LEU A 63 1.65 -7.85 -7.96
CA LEU A 63 2.63 -7.91 -6.88
C LEU A 63 3.76 -6.88 -7.06
N GLU A 64 4.22 -6.71 -8.30
CA GLU A 64 5.21 -5.67 -8.60
C GLU A 64 4.60 -4.26 -8.54
N LEU A 65 3.33 -4.11 -8.87
CA LEU A 65 2.60 -2.86 -8.66
C LEU A 65 2.52 -2.52 -7.16
N VAL A 66 2.21 -3.49 -6.29
CA VAL A 66 2.23 -3.30 -4.83
C VAL A 66 3.60 -2.81 -4.36
N ARG A 67 4.69 -3.45 -4.84
CA ARG A 67 6.07 -3.02 -4.49
C ARG A 67 6.32 -1.57 -4.89
N ALA A 68 6.03 -1.22 -6.13
CA ALA A 68 6.29 0.11 -6.68
C ALA A 68 5.49 1.20 -5.95
N GLU A 69 4.20 0.98 -5.74
CA GLU A 69 3.30 1.93 -5.09
C GLU A 69 3.65 2.13 -3.61
N LEU A 70 3.94 1.04 -2.87
CA LEU A 70 4.34 1.14 -1.47
C LEU A 70 5.69 1.83 -1.31
N THR A 71 6.67 1.55 -2.17
CA THR A 71 7.98 2.23 -2.16
C THR A 71 7.80 3.74 -2.39
N THR A 72 7.02 4.12 -3.40
CA THR A 72 6.76 5.52 -3.73
C THR A 72 5.97 6.23 -2.62
N TRP A 73 4.95 5.58 -2.09
CA TRP A 73 4.16 6.08 -0.97
C TRP A 73 5.03 6.30 0.26
N LEU A 74 5.86 5.33 0.64
CA LEU A 74 6.72 5.43 1.82
C LEU A 74 7.72 6.58 1.69
N ALA A 75 8.38 6.71 0.54
CA ALA A 75 9.30 7.82 0.28
C ALA A 75 8.60 9.19 0.42
N THR A 76 7.39 9.33 -0.10
CA THR A 76 6.57 10.54 0.03
C THR A 76 6.17 10.80 1.49
N PHE A 77 5.76 9.77 2.21
CA PHE A 77 5.43 9.85 3.64
C PHE A 77 6.64 10.30 4.45
N ILE A 78 7.81 9.69 4.24
CA ILE A 78 9.06 10.04 4.95
C ILE A 78 9.43 11.51 4.70
N GLN A 79 9.36 11.98 3.47
CA GLN A 79 9.60 13.39 3.18
C GLN A 79 8.63 14.31 3.90
N SER A 80 7.36 13.95 3.95
CA SER A 80 6.32 14.73 4.63
C SER A 80 6.54 14.78 6.14
N ILE A 81 6.76 13.63 6.78
CA ILE A 81 6.90 13.54 8.24
C ILE A 81 8.19 14.18 8.75
N ASN A 82 9.26 14.19 7.94
CA ASN A 82 10.53 14.83 8.29
C ASN A 82 10.46 16.35 8.23
N ARG A 83 9.54 16.93 7.46
CA ARG A 83 9.29 18.39 7.43
C ARG A 83 8.44 18.88 8.58
N GLN A 84 7.73 17.98 9.28
CA GLN A 84 6.84 18.34 10.37
C GLN A 84 7.63 18.59 11.67
N ARG A 85 7.41 19.74 12.26
CA ARG A 85 7.83 20.06 13.63
C ARG A 85 6.58 20.11 14.50
N ALA A 86 6.30 19.06 15.24
CA ALA A 86 5.08 18.95 16.04
C ALA A 86 5.40 19.06 17.53
N ALA A 87 4.64 19.88 18.25
CA ALA A 87 4.74 19.99 19.72
C ALA A 87 4.29 18.70 20.41
N ASN A 88 3.42 17.91 19.78
CA ASN A 88 2.97 16.61 20.31
C ASN A 88 3.12 15.51 19.26
N PRO A 89 4.29 14.85 19.18
CA PRO A 89 4.54 13.78 18.21
C PRO A 89 3.60 12.57 18.36
N ALA A 90 3.17 12.25 19.59
CA ALA A 90 2.24 11.14 19.85
C ALA A 90 0.86 11.32 19.21
N VAL A 91 0.52 12.53 18.77
CA VAL A 91 -0.69 12.83 17.99
C VAL A 91 -0.35 13.10 16.55
N ALA A 92 0.78 13.77 16.29
CA ALA A 92 1.14 14.21 14.95
C ALA A 92 1.51 13.05 14.01
N VAL A 93 2.28 12.06 14.51
CA VAL A 93 2.67 10.87 13.72
C VAL A 93 1.45 10.05 13.31
N PRO A 94 0.52 9.66 14.20
CA PRO A 94 -0.73 9.00 13.83
C PRO A 94 -1.57 9.77 12.82
N ARG A 95 -1.73 11.07 12.98
CA ARG A 95 -2.48 11.91 12.04
C ARG A 95 -1.81 11.98 10.68
N ALA A 96 -0.48 12.11 10.63
CA ALA A 96 0.28 12.14 9.38
C ALA A 96 0.13 10.82 8.61
N LEU A 97 0.20 9.67 9.30
CA LEU A 97 -0.03 8.36 8.71
C LEU A 97 -1.45 8.22 8.16
N ALA A 98 -2.47 8.53 8.97
CA ALA A 98 -3.86 8.44 8.56
C ALA A 98 -4.16 9.31 7.33
N LYS A 99 -3.70 10.57 7.34
CA LYS A 99 -3.83 11.50 6.21
C LYS A 99 -3.07 11.00 4.98
N SER A 100 -1.86 10.45 5.17
CA SER A 100 -1.08 9.92 4.06
C SER A 100 -1.80 8.77 3.37
N PHE A 101 -2.35 7.82 4.13
CA PHE A 101 -3.16 6.72 3.55
C PHE A 101 -4.49 7.23 2.97
N ALA A 102 -5.15 8.20 3.58
CA ALA A 102 -6.37 8.79 3.04
C ALA A 102 -6.16 9.39 1.65
N ASN A 103 -5.02 10.06 1.44
CA ASN A 103 -4.65 10.66 0.16
C ASN A 103 -4.16 9.65 -0.90
N HIS A 104 -3.98 8.37 -0.53
CA HIS A 104 -3.51 7.33 -1.44
C HIS A 104 -4.47 6.11 -1.42
N PRO A 105 -5.71 6.26 -1.92
CA PRO A 105 -6.73 5.19 -1.90
C PRO A 105 -6.27 3.95 -2.66
N GLN A 106 -5.51 4.12 -3.73
CA GLN A 106 -4.94 3.01 -4.50
C GLN A 106 -3.98 2.15 -3.66
N VAL A 107 -3.13 2.76 -2.84
CA VAL A 107 -2.23 2.03 -1.91
C VAL A 107 -3.04 1.21 -0.90
N ARG A 108 -4.12 1.76 -0.35
CA ARG A 108 -5.01 1.03 0.57
C ARG A 108 -5.65 -0.18 -0.10
N ARG A 109 -6.21 0.00 -1.31
CA ARG A 109 -6.82 -1.08 -2.10
C ARG A 109 -5.78 -2.17 -2.45
N LEU A 110 -4.55 -1.79 -2.76
CA LEU A 110 -3.46 -2.73 -3.02
C LEU A 110 -3.06 -3.53 -1.78
N LEU A 111 -3.03 -2.92 -0.59
CA LEU A 111 -2.77 -3.64 0.67
C LEU A 111 -3.86 -4.68 0.96
N VAL A 112 -5.13 -4.35 0.74
CA VAL A 112 -6.24 -5.32 0.85
C VAL A 112 -6.05 -6.45 -0.15
N LEU A 113 -5.83 -6.13 -1.44
CA LEU A 113 -5.68 -7.08 -2.52
C LEU A 113 -4.48 -8.02 -2.30
N GLN A 114 -3.37 -7.47 -1.80
CA GLN A 114 -2.16 -8.23 -1.49
C GLN A 114 -2.46 -9.43 -0.59
N HIS A 115 -3.11 -9.21 0.53
CA HIS A 115 -3.36 -10.25 1.52
C HIS A 115 -4.48 -11.21 1.14
N THR A 116 -5.51 -10.71 0.45
CA THR A 116 -6.71 -11.51 0.14
C THR A 116 -6.59 -12.31 -1.16
N VAL A 117 -5.85 -11.81 -2.14
CA VAL A 117 -5.83 -12.38 -3.50
C VAL A 117 -4.43 -12.75 -3.98
N LEU A 118 -3.43 -11.86 -3.78
CA LEU A 118 -2.13 -12.05 -4.41
C LEU A 118 -1.28 -13.07 -3.67
N GLU A 119 -1.08 -12.91 -2.36
CA GLU A 119 -0.23 -13.78 -1.56
C GLU A 119 -0.65 -15.26 -1.59
N PRO A 120 -1.94 -15.62 -1.51
CA PRO A 120 -2.36 -17.03 -1.58
C PRO A 120 -2.02 -17.75 -2.89
N LYS A 121 -1.68 -17.00 -3.94
CA LYS A 121 -1.35 -17.55 -5.27
C LYS A 121 0.15 -17.58 -5.56
N LEU A 122 1.01 -17.19 -4.60
CA LEU A 122 2.46 -17.15 -4.79
C LEU A 122 3.09 -18.51 -4.50
N GLY A 123 4.09 -18.86 -5.31
CA GLY A 123 5.04 -19.91 -4.93
C GLY A 123 6.10 -19.38 -3.96
N ASP A 124 6.76 -20.29 -3.22
CA ASP A 124 7.67 -19.99 -2.12
C ASP A 124 8.76 -18.95 -2.46
N ALA A 125 9.42 -19.08 -3.60
CA ALA A 125 10.48 -18.17 -4.00
C ALA A 125 9.98 -16.73 -4.21
N ALA A 126 8.82 -16.57 -4.87
CA ALA A 126 8.19 -15.28 -5.10
C ALA A 126 7.69 -14.67 -3.78
N ALA A 127 7.05 -15.48 -2.94
CA ALA A 127 6.58 -15.07 -1.63
C ALA A 127 7.73 -14.59 -0.75
N ARG A 128 8.84 -15.36 -0.70
CA ARG A 128 10.04 -14.97 0.06
C ARG A 128 10.63 -13.64 -0.45
N GLY A 129 10.82 -13.49 -1.75
CA GLY A 129 11.37 -12.26 -2.33
C GLY A 129 10.47 -11.04 -2.07
N PHE A 130 9.15 -11.24 -2.12
CA PHE A 130 8.19 -10.20 -1.78
C PHE A 130 8.25 -9.83 -0.30
N LYS A 131 8.26 -10.80 0.62
CA LYS A 131 8.31 -10.53 2.07
C LYS A 131 9.61 -9.87 2.50
N LEU A 132 10.74 -10.19 1.86
CA LEU A 132 12.02 -9.50 2.13
C LEU A 132 11.94 -8.02 1.75
N HIS A 133 11.38 -7.69 0.59
CA HIS A 133 11.16 -6.29 0.20
C HIS A 133 10.18 -5.57 1.15
N MET A 134 9.09 -6.21 1.56
CA MET A 134 8.17 -5.62 2.56
C MET A 134 8.88 -5.38 3.91
N ARG A 135 9.80 -6.26 4.29
CA ARG A 135 10.62 -6.10 5.48
C ARG A 135 11.53 -4.87 5.37
N GLU A 136 12.17 -4.66 4.23
CA GLU A 136 13.01 -3.47 3.96
C GLU A 136 12.20 -2.17 4.11
N LEU A 137 11.01 -2.10 3.52
CA LEU A 137 10.12 -0.94 3.66
C LEU A 137 9.67 -0.73 5.11
N MET A 138 9.40 -1.80 5.84
CA MET A 138 9.04 -1.72 7.25
C MET A 138 10.20 -1.18 8.09
N ASP A 139 11.42 -1.66 7.86
CA ASP A 139 12.61 -1.21 8.59
C ASP A 139 12.88 0.28 8.34
N GLU A 140 12.70 0.75 7.09
CA GLU A 140 12.82 2.16 6.72
C GLU A 140 11.75 3.02 7.44
N ALA A 141 10.50 2.57 7.46
CA ALA A 141 9.43 3.25 8.17
C ALA A 141 9.71 3.33 9.69
N CYS A 142 10.16 2.23 10.30
CA CYS A 142 10.49 2.15 11.72
C CYS A 142 11.64 3.09 12.09
N ALA A 143 12.71 3.14 11.27
CA ALA A 143 13.85 4.02 11.48
C ALA A 143 13.46 5.51 11.49
N VAL A 144 12.40 5.88 10.76
CA VAL A 144 11.88 7.26 10.73
C VAL A 144 10.89 7.53 11.86
N ILE A 145 10.07 6.57 12.24
CA ILE A 145 9.00 6.75 13.23
C ILE A 145 9.54 6.67 14.66
N ALA A 146 10.38 5.69 14.99
CA ALA A 146 10.88 5.48 16.34
C ALA A 146 11.45 6.75 16.99
N PRO A 147 12.38 7.49 16.39
CA PRO A 147 12.97 8.66 17.01
C PRO A 147 12.00 9.85 17.18
N LYS A 148 10.81 9.78 16.56
CA LYS A 148 9.81 10.86 16.69
C LYS A 148 8.91 10.70 17.90
N ILE A 149 8.80 9.51 18.48
CA ILE A 149 7.97 9.27 19.66
C ILE A 149 8.89 9.14 20.88
N PRO A 150 8.78 10.03 21.88
CA PRO A 150 9.63 9.98 23.08
C PRO A 150 9.53 8.62 23.79
N GLY A 151 10.69 8.05 24.10
CA GLY A 151 10.80 6.76 24.81
C GLY A 151 10.70 5.51 23.92
N TRP A 152 10.33 5.64 22.66
CA TRP A 152 10.23 4.47 21.77
C TRP A 152 11.59 3.94 21.35
N GLN A 153 11.69 2.60 21.34
CA GLN A 153 12.75 1.84 20.72
C GLN A 153 12.29 1.35 19.32
N LEU A 154 13.20 0.70 18.59
CA LEU A 154 12.90 0.18 17.24
C LEU A 154 11.78 -0.87 17.29
N GLU A 155 11.75 -1.69 18.32
CA GLU A 155 10.74 -2.72 18.56
C GLU A 155 9.33 -2.14 18.71
N ASP A 156 9.18 -1.02 19.41
CA ASP A 156 7.89 -0.33 19.55
C ASP A 156 7.37 0.16 18.20
N ALA A 157 8.28 0.73 17.38
CA ALA A 157 7.94 1.15 16.03
C ALA A 157 7.57 -0.03 15.13
N GLN A 158 8.24 -1.18 15.26
CA GLN A 158 7.91 -2.40 14.49
C GLN A 158 6.49 -2.89 14.82
N VAL A 159 6.15 -2.98 16.09
CA VAL A 159 4.80 -3.36 16.53
C VAL A 159 3.77 -2.36 16.00
N PHE A 160 4.04 -1.05 16.15
CA PHE A 160 3.13 0.00 15.69
C PHE A 160 2.94 0.00 14.17
N VAL A 161 3.99 -0.20 13.38
CA VAL A 161 3.88 -0.30 11.91
C VAL A 161 3.06 -1.51 11.51
N MET A 162 3.25 -2.67 12.13
CA MET A 162 2.44 -3.86 11.87
C MET A 162 0.97 -3.64 12.25
N GLN A 163 0.69 -3.04 13.40
CA GLN A 163 -0.67 -2.66 13.80
C GLN A 163 -1.28 -1.66 12.82
N THR A 164 -0.49 -0.68 12.34
CA THR A 164 -0.94 0.28 11.34
C THR A 164 -1.38 -0.41 10.05
N ILE A 165 -0.58 -1.36 9.53
CA ILE A 165 -0.93 -2.11 8.32
C ILE A 165 -2.24 -2.88 8.51
N ALA A 166 -2.39 -3.60 9.63
CA ALA A 166 -3.60 -4.34 9.94
C ALA A 166 -4.85 -3.43 10.02
N LEU A 167 -4.70 -2.27 10.67
CA LEU A 167 -5.77 -1.27 10.75
C LEU A 167 -6.10 -0.63 9.40
N VAL A 168 -5.10 -0.30 8.59
CA VAL A 168 -5.34 0.26 7.24
C VAL A 168 -6.15 -0.71 6.40
N ILE A 169 -5.82 -2.01 6.41
CA ILE A 169 -6.58 -3.04 5.68
C ILE A 169 -8.02 -3.12 6.20
N GLY A 170 -8.21 -3.29 7.51
CA GLY A 170 -9.54 -3.44 8.10
C GLY A 170 -10.40 -2.18 7.97
N VAL A 171 -9.83 -1.00 8.23
CA VAL A 171 -10.54 0.28 8.12
C VAL A 171 -10.91 0.58 6.67
N THR A 172 -10.04 0.24 5.69
CA THR A 172 -10.38 0.39 4.26
C THR A 172 -11.61 -0.43 3.91
N GLN A 173 -11.66 -1.71 4.30
CA GLN A 173 -12.82 -2.58 4.02
C GLN A 173 -14.12 -2.09 4.69
N LEU A 174 -14.03 -1.50 5.89
CA LEU A 174 -15.19 -0.98 6.62
C LEU A 174 -15.66 0.38 6.08
N SER A 175 -14.74 1.23 5.62
CA SER A 175 -15.07 2.58 5.11
C SER A 175 -15.44 2.59 3.62
N GLU A 176 -15.11 1.54 2.88
CA GLU A 176 -15.40 1.38 1.45
C GLU A 176 -16.23 0.11 1.20
N PRO A 177 -17.48 0.03 1.76
CA PRO A 177 -18.32 -1.14 1.61
C PRO A 177 -18.81 -1.29 0.16
N SER A 178 -19.21 -2.52 -0.21
CA SER A 178 -19.80 -2.78 -1.52
C SER A 178 -21.03 -1.87 -1.78
N PRO A 179 -21.38 -1.60 -3.05
CA PRO A 179 -22.52 -0.72 -3.37
C PRO A 179 -23.85 -1.17 -2.73
N VAL A 180 -24.05 -2.46 -2.53
CA VAL A 180 -25.25 -3.00 -1.86
C VAL A 180 -25.23 -2.60 -0.38
N ILE A 181 -24.13 -2.86 0.31
CA ILE A 181 -23.98 -2.53 1.74
C ILE A 181 -24.04 -1.02 1.96
N ALA A 182 -23.40 -0.22 1.09
CA ALA A 182 -23.47 1.24 1.17
C ALA A 182 -24.91 1.76 1.11
N ARG A 183 -25.74 1.24 0.20
CA ARG A 183 -27.17 1.59 0.11
C ARG A 183 -27.94 1.19 1.38
N VAL A 184 -27.68 0.00 1.92
CA VAL A 184 -28.33 -0.47 3.16
C VAL A 184 -27.96 0.45 4.33
N LEU A 185 -26.68 0.75 4.51
CA LEU A 185 -26.19 1.63 5.58
C LEU A 185 -26.81 3.05 5.47
N ALA A 186 -26.99 3.55 4.26
CA ALA A 186 -27.57 4.87 4.02
C ALA A 186 -29.10 4.90 4.24
N SER A 187 -29.79 3.76 4.10
CA SER A 187 -31.26 3.68 4.15
C SER A 187 -31.84 3.65 5.56
N ASP A 188 -31.07 3.28 6.57
CA ASP A 188 -31.57 3.12 7.95
C ASP A 188 -30.70 3.93 8.93
N PRO A 189 -31.29 4.96 9.61
CA PRO A 189 -30.55 5.75 10.61
C PRO A 189 -29.94 4.94 11.76
N ARG A 190 -30.49 3.77 12.08
CA ARG A 190 -29.96 2.87 13.13
C ARG A 190 -28.60 2.28 12.76
N LEU A 191 -28.26 2.27 11.46
CA LEU A 191 -26.98 1.75 10.95
C LEU A 191 -25.87 2.81 10.90
N ARG A 192 -26.18 4.09 11.14
CA ARG A 192 -25.18 5.16 11.17
C ARG A 192 -23.94 4.88 12.05
N PRO A 193 -24.05 4.23 13.22
CA PRO A 193 -22.87 3.90 14.02
C PRO A 193 -21.89 2.93 13.34
N MET A 194 -22.31 2.23 12.29
CA MET A 194 -21.46 1.33 11.48
C MET A 194 -20.75 2.07 10.34
N CYS A 195 -21.15 3.29 10.02
CA CYS A 195 -20.49 4.11 9.02
C CYS A 195 -19.25 4.77 9.63
N ILE A 196 -18.08 4.49 9.05
CA ILE A 196 -16.83 5.11 9.50
C ILE A 196 -16.16 5.88 8.37
N ASP A 197 -15.60 7.04 8.72
CA ASP A 197 -14.72 7.80 7.83
C ASP A 197 -13.29 7.33 8.05
N PHE A 198 -12.60 6.97 6.96
CA PHE A 198 -11.27 6.36 7.01
C PHE A 198 -10.26 7.19 7.82
N GLU A 199 -10.03 8.45 7.43
CA GLU A 199 -8.97 9.27 8.03
C GLU A 199 -9.20 9.54 9.53
N PRO A 200 -10.34 10.10 9.97
CA PRO A 200 -10.55 10.41 11.39
C PRO A 200 -10.60 9.16 12.26
N PHE A 201 -11.17 8.05 11.75
CA PHE A 201 -11.20 6.79 12.48
C PHE A 201 -9.79 6.23 12.67
N LEU A 202 -9.00 6.13 11.60
CA LEU A 202 -7.63 5.63 11.66
C LEU A 202 -6.74 6.52 12.55
N ALA A 203 -6.81 7.84 12.39
CA ALA A 203 -6.02 8.78 13.18
C ALA A 203 -6.29 8.64 14.70
N ARG A 204 -7.55 8.51 15.07
CA ARG A 204 -7.96 8.28 16.47
C ARG A 204 -7.43 6.97 17.01
N THR A 205 -7.61 5.88 16.26
CA THR A 205 -7.18 4.55 16.67
C THR A 205 -5.66 4.47 16.84
N LEU A 206 -4.90 4.96 15.85
CA LEU A 206 -3.43 5.00 15.93
C LEU A 206 -2.94 5.88 17.10
N THR A 207 -3.62 7.01 17.38
CA THR A 207 -3.28 7.86 18.52
C THR A 207 -3.50 7.12 19.86
N THR A 208 -4.54 6.30 19.95
CA THR A 208 -4.80 5.47 21.14
C THR A 208 -3.70 4.42 21.33
N LEU A 209 -3.23 3.78 20.24
CA LEU A 209 -2.13 2.81 20.31
C LEU A 209 -0.84 3.47 20.81
N VAL A 210 -0.45 4.62 20.24
CA VAL A 210 0.75 5.35 20.68
C VAL A 210 0.67 5.73 22.15
N ARG A 211 -0.47 6.23 22.61
CA ARG A 211 -0.66 6.58 24.02
C ARG A 211 -0.60 5.36 24.94
N GLY A 212 -1.14 4.22 24.49
CA GLY A 212 -1.09 2.97 25.25
C GLY A 212 0.34 2.48 25.47
N THR A 213 1.18 2.53 24.44
CA THR A 213 2.61 2.15 24.57
C THR A 213 3.44 3.11 25.40
N MET A 214 3.07 4.40 25.47
CA MET A 214 3.77 5.39 26.34
C MET A 214 3.39 5.28 27.81
N ALA A 215 2.28 4.63 28.14
CA ALA A 215 1.77 4.47 29.49
C ALA A 215 2.16 3.13 30.13
N ALA A 216 2.71 2.21 29.36
CA ALA A 216 3.20 0.90 29.78
C ALA A 216 4.68 0.96 30.17
#